data_ab5a71ff1956f1226a49266634e9652c
#
_entry.id   ab5a71ff1956f1226a49266634e9652c
#
_cell.length_a   1.000
_cell.length_b   1.000
_cell.length_c   1.000
_cell.angle_alpha   90.00
_cell.angle_beta   90.00
_cell.angle_gamma   90.00
#
_symmetry.space_group_name_H-M   'P 1'
#
loop_
_entity.id
_entity.type
_entity.pdbx_description
1 polymer ?
#
loop_
_entity_poly.entity_id
_entity_poly.type
_entity_poly.pdbx_seq_one_letter_code
_entity_poly.pdbx_strand_id
1 'polypeptide(L)'
;MDFKKKEKEQVLSEREEVIIKLEKQIAIGVWIQAVGQLIELVSLYRLNLISDEEEPMIEKQFLTGASLQTIGTFLEAIGVTEEIGIDSSEISLGAQKLAVTGDWLQALGTILEAVTGSEIIKENANLFVP
;
A
#
# COMPACT_ATOMS: atom_id res chain seq x y z
N MET A 1 -13.86 39.27 -27.13
CA MET A 1 -14.61 38.04 -26.91
C MET A 1 -13.78 36.84 -26.52
N ASP A 2 -12.50 36.84 -26.88
CA ASP A 2 -11.61 35.70 -26.59
C ASP A 2 -10.96 35.73 -25.22
N PHE A 3 -11.02 36.86 -24.48
CA PHE A 3 -10.38 36.98 -23.18
C PHE A 3 -10.97 36.07 -22.13
N LYS A 4 -12.29 35.98 -22.03
CA LYS A 4 -12.95 35.11 -21.05
C LYS A 4 -12.69 33.64 -21.35
N LYS A 5 -12.65 33.25 -22.63
CA LYS A 5 -12.33 31.91 -23.05
C LYS A 5 -10.88 31.56 -22.76
N LYS A 6 -9.95 32.47 -23.04
CA LYS A 6 -8.52 32.32 -22.77
C LYS A 6 -8.23 32.25 -21.28
N GLU A 7 -8.88 33.10 -20.46
CA GLU A 7 -8.77 33.04 -19.00
C GLU A 7 -9.25 31.69 -18.45
N LYS A 8 -10.38 31.20 -18.97
CA LYS A 8 -10.95 29.92 -18.56
C LYS A 8 -10.05 28.76 -18.94
N GLU A 9 -9.49 28.78 -20.15
CA GLU A 9 -8.53 27.77 -20.61
C GLU A 9 -7.25 27.80 -19.79
N GLN A 10 -6.76 28.99 -19.43
CA GLN A 10 -5.57 29.16 -18.61
C GLN A 10 -5.78 28.61 -17.20
N VAL A 11 -6.93 28.91 -16.58
CA VAL A 11 -7.29 28.40 -15.26
C VAL A 11 -7.40 26.88 -15.26
N LEU A 12 -8.00 26.29 -16.31
CA LEU A 12 -8.10 24.84 -16.45
C LEU A 12 -6.73 24.20 -16.61
N SER A 13 -5.82 24.82 -17.42
CA SER A 13 -4.45 24.35 -17.61
C SER A 13 -3.64 24.37 -16.32
N GLU A 14 -3.73 25.45 -15.55
CA GLU A 14 -3.09 25.58 -14.23
C GLU A 14 -3.61 24.54 -13.25
N ARG A 15 -4.93 24.29 -13.26
CA ARG A 15 -5.56 23.27 -12.43
C ARG A 15 -5.07 21.87 -12.78
N GLU A 16 -4.96 21.56 -14.08
CA GLU A 16 -4.45 20.26 -14.54
C GLU A 16 -2.99 20.05 -14.12
N GLU A 17 -2.16 21.07 -14.18
CA GLU A 17 -0.77 21.00 -13.73
C GLU A 17 -0.69 20.68 -12.24
N VAL A 18 -1.52 21.32 -11.42
CA VAL A 18 -1.58 21.07 -9.97
C VAL A 18 -2.04 19.64 -9.69
N ILE A 19 -3.06 19.16 -10.42
CA ILE A 19 -3.58 17.79 -10.27
C ILE A 19 -2.48 16.79 -10.59
N ILE A 20 -1.77 16.94 -11.70
CA ILE A 20 -0.68 16.05 -12.09
C ILE A 20 0.43 16.05 -11.04
N LYS A 21 0.78 17.21 -10.52
CA LYS A 21 1.78 17.34 -9.46
C LYS A 21 1.37 16.57 -8.22
N LEU A 22 0.10 16.68 -7.81
CA LEU A 22 -0.43 15.97 -6.64
C LEU A 22 -0.50 14.47 -6.89
N GLU A 23 -0.90 14.04 -8.07
CA GLU A 23 -0.90 12.62 -8.46
C GLU A 23 0.50 12.03 -8.38
N LYS A 24 1.52 12.76 -8.83
CA LYS A 24 2.93 12.35 -8.72
C LYS A 24 3.35 12.23 -7.25
N GLN A 25 2.92 13.16 -6.40
CA GLN A 25 3.22 13.11 -4.96
C GLN A 25 2.57 11.89 -4.30
N ILE A 26 1.33 11.57 -4.67
CA ILE A 26 0.64 10.36 -4.20
C ILE A 26 1.43 9.11 -4.61
N ALA A 27 1.82 9.03 -5.88
CA ALA A 27 2.60 7.90 -6.39
C ALA A 27 3.93 7.75 -5.63
N ILE A 28 4.65 8.85 -5.40
CA ILE A 28 5.90 8.83 -4.62
C ILE A 28 5.63 8.27 -3.21
N GLY A 29 4.57 8.74 -2.54
CA GLY A 29 4.19 8.26 -1.22
C GLY A 29 3.94 6.75 -1.19
N VAL A 30 3.20 6.24 -2.17
CA VAL A 30 2.92 4.79 -2.27
C VAL A 30 4.19 4.00 -2.57
N TRP A 31 5.07 4.51 -3.44
CA TRP A 31 6.36 3.85 -3.69
C TRP A 31 7.25 3.80 -2.45
N ILE A 32 7.25 4.86 -1.64
CA ILE A 32 7.97 4.86 -0.35
C ILE A 32 7.40 3.78 0.58
N GLN A 33 6.08 3.64 0.64
CA GLN A 33 5.42 2.57 1.39
C GLN A 33 5.85 1.19 0.88
N ALA A 34 5.88 1.00 -0.45
CA ALA A 34 6.29 -0.26 -1.06
C ALA A 34 7.71 -0.65 -0.67
N VAL A 35 8.64 0.31 -0.68
CA VAL A 35 10.02 0.07 -0.24
C VAL A 35 10.05 -0.29 1.25
N GLY A 36 9.30 0.42 2.09
CA GLY A 36 9.20 0.14 3.51
C GLY A 36 8.67 -1.26 3.79
N GLN A 37 7.61 -1.66 3.09
CA GLN A 37 7.03 -2.99 3.18
C GLN A 37 8.03 -4.08 2.77
N LEU A 38 8.80 -3.83 1.71
CA LEU A 38 9.81 -4.78 1.26
C LEU A 38 10.91 -4.96 2.31
N ILE A 39 11.38 -3.87 2.91
CA ILE A 39 12.38 -3.93 3.98
C ILE A 39 11.84 -4.75 5.16
N GLU A 40 10.59 -4.50 5.57
CA GLU A 40 9.93 -5.24 6.63
C GLU A 40 9.84 -6.72 6.31
N LEU A 41 9.38 -7.07 5.12
CA LEU A 41 9.24 -8.47 4.68
C LEU A 41 10.59 -9.20 4.70
N VAL A 42 11.63 -8.59 4.13
CA VAL A 42 12.98 -9.17 4.10
C VAL A 42 13.52 -9.35 5.52
N SER A 43 13.28 -8.38 6.40
CA SER A 43 13.71 -8.45 7.81
C SER A 43 12.99 -9.56 8.57
N LEU A 44 11.69 -9.69 8.38
CA LEU A 44 10.90 -10.77 8.99
C LEU A 44 11.36 -12.14 8.49
N TYR A 45 11.62 -12.26 7.19
CA TYR A 45 12.13 -13.50 6.62
C TYR A 45 13.49 -13.89 7.21
N ARG A 46 14.40 -12.92 7.33
CA ARG A 46 15.71 -13.16 7.93
C ARG A 46 15.61 -13.52 9.41
N LEU A 47 14.73 -12.82 10.13
CA LEU A 47 14.48 -13.11 11.54
C LEU A 47 13.96 -14.53 11.71
N ASN A 48 13.05 -14.98 10.86
CA ASN A 48 12.52 -16.34 10.86
C ASN A 48 13.62 -17.38 10.61
N LEU A 49 14.61 -17.08 9.75
CA LEU A 49 15.72 -18.00 9.46
C LEU A 49 16.65 -18.22 10.64
N ILE A 50 16.82 -17.22 11.52
CA ILE A 50 17.76 -17.28 12.64
C ILE A 50 17.08 -17.54 13.98
N SER A 51 15.74 -17.53 14.02
CA SER A 51 15.02 -17.72 15.26
C SER A 51 14.75 -19.21 15.52
N ASP A 52 15.02 -19.65 16.77
CA ASP A 52 14.70 -21.00 17.25
C ASP A 52 13.30 -21.01 17.88
N GLU A 53 12.29 -20.56 17.14
CA GLU A 53 10.98 -20.40 17.71
C GLU A 53 10.24 -21.72 17.94
N GLU A 54 9.58 -21.74 19.09
CA GLU A 54 8.72 -22.83 19.52
C GLU A 54 7.38 -22.86 18.79
N GLU A 55 7.01 -21.75 18.10
CA GLU A 55 5.72 -21.63 17.39
C GLU A 55 5.88 -21.19 15.93
N PRO A 56 6.23 -22.13 15.03
CA PRO A 56 6.43 -21.80 13.62
C PRO A 56 5.16 -21.33 12.90
N MET A 57 3.97 -21.61 13.43
CA MET A 57 2.71 -21.20 12.84
C MET A 57 2.52 -19.68 12.91
N ILE A 58 2.88 -19.06 14.03
CA ILE A 58 2.79 -17.61 14.23
C ILE A 58 3.72 -16.87 13.28
N GLU A 59 4.96 -17.33 13.14
CA GLU A 59 5.92 -16.75 12.19
C GLU A 59 5.41 -16.84 10.75
N LYS A 60 4.83 -17.96 10.35
CA LYS A 60 4.25 -18.14 9.03
C LYS A 60 3.10 -17.16 8.78
N GLN A 61 2.26 -16.93 9.79
CA GLN A 61 1.14 -15.99 9.69
C GLN A 61 1.64 -14.56 9.50
N PHE A 62 2.66 -14.13 10.24
CA PHE A 62 3.28 -12.83 10.06
C PHE A 62 3.91 -12.68 8.68
N LEU A 63 4.65 -13.68 8.22
CA LEU A 63 5.26 -13.69 6.89
C LEU A 63 4.20 -13.63 5.79
N THR A 64 3.11 -14.37 5.95
CA THR A 64 2.00 -14.36 5.00
C THR A 64 1.35 -12.98 4.97
N GLY A 65 1.07 -12.41 6.13
CA GLY A 65 0.50 -11.06 6.23
C GLY A 65 1.39 -10.00 5.61
N ALA A 66 2.67 -10.01 5.92
CA ALA A 66 3.66 -9.08 5.38
C ALA A 66 3.81 -9.25 3.86
N SER A 67 3.77 -10.49 3.36
CA SER A 67 3.83 -10.78 1.92
C SER A 67 2.62 -10.22 1.18
N LEU A 68 1.41 -10.42 1.73
CA LEU A 68 0.18 -9.88 1.15
C LEU A 68 0.21 -8.35 1.13
N GLN A 69 0.65 -7.72 2.21
CA GLN A 69 0.80 -6.26 2.27
C GLN A 69 1.80 -5.77 1.21
N THR A 70 2.94 -6.41 1.11
CA THR A 70 4.01 -6.02 0.18
C THR A 70 3.51 -6.13 -1.26
N ILE A 71 2.94 -7.27 -1.64
CA ILE A 71 2.36 -7.47 -2.97
C ILE A 71 1.29 -6.41 -3.24
N GLY A 72 0.39 -6.21 -2.28
CA GLY A 72 -0.69 -5.23 -2.39
C GLY A 72 -0.18 -3.82 -2.60
N THR A 73 0.83 -3.40 -1.83
CA THR A 73 1.41 -2.06 -1.94
C THR A 73 2.09 -1.84 -3.30
N PHE A 74 2.79 -2.85 -3.83
CA PHE A 74 3.38 -2.77 -5.17
C PHE A 74 2.31 -2.66 -6.26
N LEU A 75 1.23 -3.43 -6.17
CA LEU A 75 0.11 -3.34 -7.12
C LEU A 75 -0.54 -1.95 -7.08
N GLU A 76 -0.76 -1.41 -5.89
CA GLU A 76 -1.27 -0.05 -5.72
C GLU A 76 -0.31 0.97 -6.34
N ALA A 77 0.98 0.87 -6.05
CA ALA A 77 2.00 1.77 -6.58
C ALA A 77 2.02 1.79 -8.11
N ILE A 78 1.94 0.61 -8.72
CA ILE A 78 1.87 0.49 -10.18
C ILE A 78 0.58 1.12 -10.71
N GLY A 79 -0.55 0.80 -10.07
CA GLY A 79 -1.86 1.33 -10.48
C GLY A 79 -1.93 2.85 -10.43
N VAL A 80 -1.53 3.46 -9.29
CA VAL A 80 -1.55 4.93 -9.16
C VAL A 80 -0.54 5.61 -10.09
N THR A 81 0.59 4.96 -10.38
CA THR A 81 1.58 5.48 -11.33
C THR A 81 1.02 5.51 -12.75
N GLU A 82 0.31 4.47 -13.15
CA GLU A 82 -0.33 4.40 -14.46
C GLU A 82 -1.46 5.43 -14.64
N GLU A 83 -2.06 5.89 -13.53
CA GLU A 83 -3.12 6.89 -13.55
C GLU A 83 -2.62 8.33 -13.67
N ILE A 84 -1.32 8.59 -13.52
CA ILE A 84 -0.76 9.94 -13.57
C ILE A 84 -1.03 10.57 -14.94
N GLY A 85 -1.68 11.75 -14.93
CA GLY A 85 -1.94 12.52 -16.14
C GLY A 85 -3.03 11.96 -17.04
N ILE A 86 -3.75 10.92 -16.61
CA ILE A 86 -4.89 10.39 -17.37
C ILE A 86 -6.11 11.27 -17.06
N ASP A 87 -6.73 11.79 -18.11
CA ASP A 87 -7.96 12.56 -17.99
C ASP A 87 -9.08 11.66 -17.47
N SER A 88 -9.95 12.23 -16.64
CA SER A 88 -11.09 11.52 -16.05
C SER A 88 -12.04 10.89 -17.09
N SER A 89 -12.01 11.36 -18.33
CA SER A 89 -12.75 10.77 -19.45
C SER A 89 -12.10 9.51 -20.02
N GLU A 90 -10.81 9.31 -19.77
CA GLU A 90 -10.03 8.16 -20.23
C GLU A 90 -9.60 7.28 -19.05
N ILE A 91 -10.53 7.02 -18.13
CA ILE A 91 -10.24 6.22 -16.94
C ILE A 91 -9.66 4.87 -17.36
N SER A 92 -8.40 4.63 -17.00
CA SER A 92 -7.80 3.32 -17.13
C SER A 92 -8.42 2.39 -16.10
N LEU A 93 -9.46 1.68 -16.51
CA LEU A 93 -10.14 0.72 -15.64
C LEU A 93 -9.16 -0.34 -15.12
N GLY A 94 -8.19 -0.72 -15.97
CA GLY A 94 -7.15 -1.67 -15.57
C GLY A 94 -6.28 -1.15 -14.44
N ALA A 95 -5.82 0.11 -14.52
CA ALA A 95 -5.01 0.74 -13.49
C ALA A 95 -5.78 0.89 -12.18
N GLN A 96 -7.04 1.29 -12.26
CA GLN A 96 -7.91 1.39 -11.07
C GLN A 96 -8.14 0.04 -10.41
N LYS A 97 -8.42 -1.00 -11.19
CA LYS A 97 -8.59 -2.37 -10.66
C LYS A 97 -7.32 -2.85 -9.98
N LEU A 98 -6.16 -2.54 -10.58
CA LEU A 98 -4.88 -2.90 -10.02
C LEU A 98 -4.66 -2.24 -8.66
N ALA A 99 -4.90 -0.93 -8.56
CA ALA A 99 -4.77 -0.18 -7.31
C ALA A 99 -5.74 -0.70 -6.23
N VAL A 100 -6.99 -0.90 -6.58
CA VAL A 100 -8.03 -1.39 -5.64
C VAL A 100 -7.72 -2.82 -5.19
N THR A 101 -7.27 -3.69 -6.10
CA THR A 101 -6.84 -5.04 -5.74
C THR A 101 -5.67 -4.99 -4.76
N GLY A 102 -4.71 -4.08 -5.00
CA GLY A 102 -3.61 -3.84 -4.08
C GLY A 102 -4.07 -3.42 -2.69
N ASP A 103 -5.04 -2.52 -2.61
CA ASP A 103 -5.62 -2.05 -1.34
C ASP A 103 -6.26 -3.20 -0.56
N TRP A 104 -7.03 -4.06 -1.24
CA TRP A 104 -7.64 -5.23 -0.60
C TRP A 104 -6.60 -6.21 -0.07
N LEU A 105 -5.55 -6.47 -0.84
CA LEU A 105 -4.46 -7.36 -0.39
C LEU A 105 -3.73 -6.78 0.82
N GLN A 106 -3.48 -5.47 0.84
CA GLN A 106 -2.90 -4.79 2.00
C GLN A 106 -3.79 -4.93 3.23
N ALA A 107 -5.10 -4.72 3.07
CA ALA A 107 -6.07 -4.83 4.16
C ALA A 107 -6.10 -6.26 4.73
N LEU A 108 -6.15 -7.27 3.87
CA LEU A 108 -6.13 -8.67 4.30
C LEU A 108 -4.83 -9.01 5.03
N GLY A 109 -3.69 -8.57 4.51
CA GLY A 109 -2.39 -8.77 5.16
C GLY A 109 -2.32 -8.10 6.53
N THR A 110 -2.81 -6.88 6.64
CA THR A 110 -2.86 -6.13 7.91
C THR A 110 -3.77 -6.81 8.92
N ILE A 111 -4.93 -7.29 8.50
CA ILE A 111 -5.86 -8.02 9.37
C ILE A 111 -5.18 -9.27 9.92
N LEU A 112 -4.51 -10.03 9.05
CA LEU A 112 -3.81 -11.25 9.47
C LEU A 112 -2.72 -10.94 10.50
N GLU A 113 -1.92 -9.90 10.27
CA GLU A 113 -0.89 -9.47 11.24
C GLU A 113 -1.50 -9.02 12.57
N ALA A 114 -2.59 -8.24 12.51
CA ALA A 114 -3.27 -7.75 13.70
C ALA A 114 -3.86 -8.90 14.54
N VAL A 115 -4.49 -9.86 13.88
CA VAL A 115 -5.04 -11.05 14.55
C VAL A 115 -3.93 -11.87 15.19
N THR A 116 -2.85 -12.11 14.45
CA THR A 116 -1.69 -12.87 14.95
C THR A 116 -1.03 -12.17 16.14
N GLY A 117 -0.84 -10.85 16.05
CA GLY A 117 -0.30 -10.04 17.14
C GLY A 117 -1.19 -10.07 18.38
N SER A 118 -2.50 -10.03 18.18
CA SER A 118 -3.47 -10.12 19.29
C SER A 118 -3.41 -11.46 20.02
N GLU A 119 -3.21 -12.54 19.28
CA GLU A 119 -3.04 -13.88 19.87
C GLU A 119 -1.78 -13.95 20.74
N ILE A 120 -0.67 -13.37 20.25
CA ILE A 120 0.58 -13.30 21.03
C ILE A 120 0.39 -12.52 22.34
N ILE A 121 -0.31 -11.40 22.28
CA ILE A 121 -0.61 -10.59 23.47
C ILE A 121 -1.43 -11.39 24.48
N LYS A 122 -2.43 -12.12 24.04
CA LYS A 122 -3.25 -12.98 24.90
C LYS A 122 -2.41 -14.07 25.56
N GLU A 123 -1.55 -14.75 24.83
CA GLU A 123 -0.68 -15.78 25.36
C GLU A 123 0.27 -15.21 26.42
N ASN A 124 0.90 -14.08 26.12
CA ASN A 124 1.80 -13.42 27.05
C ASN A 124 1.08 -12.94 28.32
N ALA A 125 -0.13 -12.42 28.18
CA ALA A 125 -0.95 -12.02 29.32
C ALA A 125 -1.29 -13.20 30.20
N ASN A 126 -1.60 -14.36 29.64
CA ASN A 126 -1.92 -15.59 30.40
C ASN A 126 -0.70 -16.12 31.14
N LEU A 127 0.51 -15.89 30.70
CA LEU A 127 1.75 -16.27 31.35
C LEU A 127 2.00 -15.48 32.67
N PHE A 128 1.43 -14.28 32.76
CA PHE A 128 1.60 -13.39 33.94
C PHE A 128 0.43 -13.39 34.91
N VAL A 129 -0.63 -14.17 34.64
CA VAL A 129 -1.77 -14.32 35.56
C VAL A 129 -1.47 -15.51 36.44
N PRO A 130 -1.39 -15.32 37.79
CA PRO A 130 -1.16 -16.42 38.74
C PRO A 130 -2.35 -17.38 38.82
#